data_bf7b7f07047c0b2c6b4836ebe0e8a841
#
_entry.id   bf7b7f07047c0b2c6b4836ebe0e8a841
#
_cell.length_a   1.000
_cell.length_b   1.000
_cell.length_c   1.000
_cell.angle_alpha   90.00
_cell.angle_beta   90.00
_cell.angle_gamma   90.00
#
_symmetry.space_group_name_H-M   'P 1'
#
loop_
_entity.id
_entity.type
_entity.pdbx_description
1 polymer ?
#
loop_
_entity_poly.entity_id
_entity_poly.type
_entity_poly.pdbx_seq_one_letter_code
_entity_poly.pdbx_strand_id
1 'polypeptide(L)'
;MYKVAVIILNWNGEKLLREFLPSVIRNTDVALGEIIVADNCSTDASVELLKREFPRVKRILLDRNYGFAGGYNRVIEKVEAEYVVLLNSDVAVTEGWLEPLIDLLDKEPNVVGVQPKIRSYRQKNRFEYAGACGGFIDWLGFPFCRGRILDSVEADTGQYDEVMEVFWATGAALCIRRQEYLDAGGLDETFFAHMEEIDLCWRLKNKGYQLKVIPDSVVFHLGGGSLPMNHPRKLFLNYRNNLLMLYKNLGSGHRLKVFTVRFLFDLLAAFLFLLKGEFANARSVYRAYIAYYGLKSKYVPERKNVVCKGVYGKSIVIGYFLFGKKKFSDLRLK
;
A
#
# COMPACT_ATOMS: atom_id res chain seq x y z
N MET A 1 -27.55 6.35 -0.23
CA MET A 1 -26.10 6.40 0.05
C MET A 1 -25.64 4.96 0.22
N TYR A 2 -24.67 4.51 -0.56
CA TYR A 2 -24.10 3.17 -0.40
C TYR A 2 -23.24 3.13 0.87
N LYS A 3 -23.19 1.94 1.50
CA LYS A 3 -22.32 1.77 2.66
C LYS A 3 -20.85 1.81 2.27
N VAL A 4 -20.52 1.21 1.10
CA VAL A 4 -19.14 1.10 0.60
C VAL A 4 -19.06 1.60 -0.84
N ALA A 5 -17.98 2.31 -1.18
CA ALA A 5 -17.56 2.55 -2.55
C ALA A 5 -16.27 1.79 -2.85
N VAL A 6 -16.34 0.80 -3.74
CA VAL A 6 -15.18 0.07 -4.26
C VAL A 6 -14.62 0.84 -5.44
N ILE A 7 -13.48 1.47 -5.24
CA ILE A 7 -12.85 2.38 -6.22
C ILE A 7 -11.66 1.68 -6.86
N ILE A 8 -11.72 1.49 -8.18
CA ILE A 8 -10.63 0.96 -8.99
C ILE A 8 -10.04 2.11 -9.80
N LEU A 9 -8.80 2.50 -9.48
CA LEU A 9 -8.08 3.51 -10.25
C LEU A 9 -7.43 2.85 -11.47
N ASN A 10 -7.82 3.28 -12.67
CA ASN A 10 -7.32 2.77 -13.94
C ASN A 10 -6.47 3.80 -14.68
N TRP A 11 -5.36 3.35 -15.26
CA TRP A 11 -4.57 4.12 -16.22
C TRP A 11 -3.93 3.18 -17.24
N ASN A 12 -4.40 3.25 -18.49
CA ASN A 12 -3.95 2.38 -19.59
C ASN A 12 -4.01 0.89 -19.23
N GLY A 13 -5.11 0.48 -18.56
CA GLY A 13 -5.30 -0.85 -18.01
C GLY A 13 -6.41 -1.66 -18.69
N GLU A 14 -6.69 -1.44 -19.98
CA GLU A 14 -7.76 -2.17 -20.71
C GLU A 14 -7.71 -3.67 -20.47
N LYS A 15 -6.53 -4.29 -20.61
CA LYS A 15 -6.36 -5.74 -20.42
C LYS A 15 -6.62 -6.16 -18.98
N LEU A 16 -6.19 -5.37 -18.01
CA LEU A 16 -6.42 -5.64 -16.59
C LEU A 16 -7.89 -5.52 -16.23
N LEU A 17 -8.56 -4.46 -16.69
CA LEU A 17 -10.01 -4.32 -16.48
C LEU A 17 -10.79 -5.49 -17.09
N ARG A 18 -10.44 -5.94 -18.29
CA ARG A 18 -11.09 -7.08 -18.94
C ARG A 18 -10.92 -8.37 -18.14
N GLU A 19 -9.76 -8.59 -17.56
CA GLU A 19 -9.42 -9.80 -16.80
C GLU A 19 -10.00 -9.77 -15.37
N PHE A 20 -9.86 -8.67 -14.65
CA PHE A 20 -10.09 -8.63 -13.21
C PHE A 20 -11.45 -8.05 -12.80
N LEU A 21 -11.97 -7.04 -13.51
CA LEU A 21 -13.24 -6.38 -13.18
C LEU A 21 -14.44 -7.33 -13.10
N PRO A 22 -14.56 -8.38 -13.95
CA PRO A 22 -15.65 -9.36 -13.82
C PRO A 22 -15.72 -10.04 -12.45
N SER A 23 -14.58 -10.31 -11.80
CA SER A 23 -14.56 -10.89 -10.46
C SER A 23 -15.12 -9.92 -9.41
N VAL A 24 -14.79 -8.64 -9.53
CA VAL A 24 -15.26 -7.60 -8.62
C VAL A 24 -16.77 -7.42 -8.77
N ILE A 25 -17.29 -7.37 -10.00
CA ILE A 25 -18.73 -7.23 -10.27
C ILE A 25 -19.52 -8.42 -9.73
N ARG A 26 -18.99 -9.64 -9.89
CA ARG A 26 -19.69 -10.86 -9.47
C ARG A 26 -19.74 -11.02 -7.96
N ASN A 27 -18.66 -10.65 -7.27
CA ASN A 27 -18.45 -10.96 -5.87
C ASN A 27 -18.65 -9.76 -4.94
N THR A 28 -19.15 -8.64 -5.44
CA THR A 28 -19.51 -7.48 -4.63
C THR A 28 -21.03 -7.33 -4.61
N ASP A 29 -21.64 -7.44 -3.42
CA ASP A 29 -23.08 -7.23 -3.29
C ASP A 29 -23.45 -5.79 -3.62
N VAL A 30 -24.32 -5.61 -4.60
CA VAL A 30 -24.80 -4.30 -5.05
C VAL A 30 -25.61 -3.55 -3.99
N ALA A 31 -26.18 -4.27 -3.00
CA ALA A 31 -26.86 -3.66 -1.87
C ALA A 31 -25.87 -3.06 -0.86
N LEU A 32 -24.69 -3.63 -0.77
CA LEU A 32 -23.64 -3.21 0.15
C LEU A 32 -22.76 -2.12 -0.46
N GLY A 33 -22.37 -2.27 -1.74
CA GLY A 33 -21.36 -1.41 -2.32
C GLY A 33 -21.59 -0.99 -3.77
N GLU A 34 -21.15 0.24 -4.11
CA GLU A 34 -21.07 0.75 -5.48
C GLU A 34 -19.66 0.49 -6.03
N ILE A 35 -19.56 -0.06 -7.25
CA ILE A 35 -18.29 -0.24 -7.95
C ILE A 35 -18.05 0.97 -8.84
N ILE A 36 -16.90 1.61 -8.66
CA ILE A 36 -16.48 2.80 -9.40
C ILE A 36 -15.14 2.52 -10.08
N VAL A 37 -15.08 2.66 -11.40
CA VAL A 37 -13.80 2.72 -12.11
C VAL A 37 -13.47 4.17 -12.38
N ALA A 38 -12.40 4.64 -11.77
CA ALA A 38 -11.86 5.98 -11.97
C ALA A 38 -10.76 5.93 -13.03
N ASP A 39 -11.05 6.45 -14.22
CA ASP A 39 -10.07 6.51 -15.28
C ASP A 39 -9.17 7.74 -15.13
N ASN A 40 -7.88 7.50 -14.94
CA ASN A 40 -6.86 8.51 -14.68
C ASN A 40 -6.28 9.09 -15.99
N CYS A 41 -7.16 9.44 -16.93
CA CYS A 41 -6.84 9.95 -18.26
C CYS A 41 -6.08 8.91 -19.12
N SER A 42 -6.68 7.74 -19.31
CA SER A 42 -6.12 6.69 -20.17
C SER A 42 -6.15 7.12 -21.65
N THR A 43 -5.17 6.62 -22.39
CA THR A 43 -5.02 6.80 -23.85
C THR A 43 -5.24 5.51 -24.65
N ASP A 44 -5.47 4.39 -23.94
CA ASP A 44 -5.86 3.10 -24.53
C ASP A 44 -7.40 2.98 -24.65
N ALA A 45 -7.89 1.78 -24.98
CA ALA A 45 -9.32 1.54 -25.14
C ALA A 45 -10.05 1.28 -23.79
N SER A 46 -9.48 1.62 -22.63
CA SER A 46 -10.09 1.38 -21.30
C SER A 46 -11.48 1.99 -21.18
N VAL A 47 -11.65 3.25 -21.60
CA VAL A 47 -12.94 3.97 -21.47
C VAL A 47 -14.00 3.38 -22.38
N GLU A 48 -13.66 3.01 -23.62
CA GLU A 48 -14.54 2.34 -24.58
C GLU A 48 -14.94 0.96 -24.12
N LEU A 49 -13.99 0.20 -23.55
CA LEU A 49 -14.26 -1.10 -22.93
C LEU A 49 -15.32 -0.97 -21.83
N LEU A 50 -15.14 -0.02 -20.90
CA LEU A 50 -16.07 0.19 -19.80
C LEU A 50 -17.48 0.57 -20.28
N LYS A 51 -17.57 1.39 -21.32
CA LYS A 51 -18.87 1.78 -21.92
C LYS A 51 -19.57 0.59 -22.55
N ARG A 52 -18.84 -0.26 -23.28
CA ARG A 52 -19.40 -1.34 -24.09
C ARG A 52 -19.68 -2.60 -23.27
N GLU A 53 -18.71 -3.03 -22.44
CA GLU A 53 -18.78 -4.33 -21.76
C GLU A 53 -19.23 -4.23 -20.30
N PHE A 54 -19.05 -3.06 -19.66
CA PHE A 54 -19.41 -2.85 -18.25
C PHE A 54 -20.29 -1.60 -18.05
N PRO A 55 -21.43 -1.47 -18.75
CA PRO A 55 -22.24 -0.23 -18.76
C PRO A 55 -22.83 0.12 -17.38
N ARG A 56 -23.00 -0.88 -16.50
CA ARG A 56 -23.54 -0.68 -15.13
C ARG A 56 -22.49 -0.20 -14.13
N VAL A 57 -21.20 -0.29 -14.43
CA VAL A 57 -20.14 0.19 -13.56
C VAL A 57 -20.06 1.71 -13.65
N LYS A 58 -20.08 2.38 -12.53
CA LYS A 58 -19.92 3.84 -12.47
C LYS A 58 -18.53 4.25 -12.93
N ARG A 59 -18.46 5.25 -13.78
CA ARG A 59 -17.21 5.78 -14.32
C ARG A 59 -16.98 7.19 -13.84
N ILE A 60 -15.76 7.47 -13.37
CA ILE A 60 -15.30 8.84 -13.09
C ILE A 60 -14.08 9.06 -13.98
N LEU A 61 -14.18 10.02 -14.90
CA LEU A 61 -13.08 10.35 -15.81
C LEU A 61 -12.33 11.55 -15.26
N LEU A 62 -11.03 11.39 -15.05
CA LEU A 62 -10.14 12.48 -14.64
C LEU A 62 -9.54 13.15 -15.88
N ASP A 63 -9.29 14.44 -15.79
CA ASP A 63 -8.82 15.29 -16.89
C ASP A 63 -7.34 15.09 -17.24
N ARG A 64 -6.56 14.49 -16.33
CA ARG A 64 -5.14 14.12 -16.52
C ARG A 64 -4.73 12.99 -15.60
N ASN A 65 -3.56 12.40 -15.83
CA ASN A 65 -2.98 11.41 -14.91
C ASN A 65 -2.39 12.10 -13.67
N TYR A 66 -3.08 11.94 -12.54
CA TYR A 66 -2.67 12.44 -11.22
C TYR A 66 -1.77 11.48 -10.43
N GLY A 67 -1.35 10.37 -11.03
CA GLY A 67 -0.69 9.28 -10.30
C GLY A 67 -1.66 8.51 -9.40
N PHE A 68 -1.12 7.63 -8.58
CA PHE A 68 -1.91 6.80 -7.67
C PHE A 68 -2.56 7.66 -6.57
N ALA A 69 -1.75 8.40 -5.83
CA ALA A 69 -2.22 9.20 -4.71
C ALA A 69 -3.25 10.26 -5.13
N GLY A 70 -2.92 11.07 -6.12
CA GLY A 70 -3.82 12.14 -6.56
C GLY A 70 -5.08 11.65 -7.25
N GLY A 71 -5.02 10.50 -7.93
CA GLY A 71 -6.18 9.87 -8.55
C GLY A 71 -7.20 9.43 -7.49
N TYR A 72 -6.78 8.68 -6.49
CA TYR A 72 -7.68 8.27 -5.39
C TYR A 72 -8.24 9.45 -4.61
N ASN A 73 -7.43 10.44 -4.25
CA ASN A 73 -7.90 11.61 -3.50
C ASN A 73 -9.08 12.29 -4.20
N ARG A 74 -8.95 12.58 -5.50
CA ARG A 74 -9.99 13.28 -6.29
C ARG A 74 -11.28 12.50 -6.44
N VAL A 75 -11.18 11.17 -6.42
CA VAL A 75 -12.36 10.30 -6.51
C VAL A 75 -13.04 10.19 -5.15
N ILE A 76 -12.28 9.96 -4.08
CA ILE A 76 -12.80 9.80 -2.71
C ILE A 76 -13.50 11.08 -2.22
N GLU A 77 -13.01 12.26 -2.61
CA GLU A 77 -13.66 13.54 -2.33
C GLU A 77 -15.08 13.63 -2.92
N LYS A 78 -15.30 13.04 -4.10
CA LYS A 78 -16.57 13.08 -4.84
C LYS A 78 -17.55 11.96 -4.52
N VAL A 79 -17.14 10.97 -3.76
CA VAL A 79 -17.94 9.79 -3.45
C VAL A 79 -18.64 9.96 -2.12
N GLU A 80 -19.91 9.59 -2.05
CA GLU A 80 -20.69 9.58 -0.81
C GLU A 80 -20.89 8.14 -0.33
N ALA A 81 -19.98 7.68 0.54
CA ALA A 81 -20.05 6.38 1.19
C ALA A 81 -19.45 6.48 2.61
N GLU A 82 -19.81 5.56 3.47
CA GLU A 82 -19.23 5.46 4.83
C GLU A 82 -17.80 4.92 4.75
N TYR A 83 -17.61 3.88 3.94
CA TYR A 83 -16.32 3.25 3.69
C TYR A 83 -15.92 3.40 2.23
N VAL A 84 -14.62 3.48 1.98
CA VAL A 84 -14.06 3.41 0.63
C VAL A 84 -13.05 2.28 0.56
N VAL A 85 -13.06 1.56 -0.55
CA VAL A 85 -12.04 0.56 -0.85
C VAL A 85 -11.17 1.08 -1.97
N LEU A 86 -9.88 1.25 -1.68
CA LEU A 86 -8.87 1.42 -2.72
C LEU A 86 -8.56 0.01 -3.25
N LEU A 87 -8.88 -0.25 -4.51
CA LEU A 87 -8.67 -1.56 -5.13
C LEU A 87 -7.87 -1.41 -6.42
N ASN A 88 -6.75 -2.11 -6.54
CA ASN A 88 -5.97 -2.09 -7.77
C ASN A 88 -6.72 -2.78 -8.93
N SER A 89 -6.49 -2.31 -10.15
CA SER A 89 -7.09 -2.87 -11.37
C SER A 89 -6.61 -4.28 -11.72
N ASP A 90 -5.58 -4.80 -11.06
CA ASP A 90 -5.01 -6.14 -11.21
C ASP A 90 -5.28 -7.05 -10.00
N VAL A 91 -6.38 -6.80 -9.30
CA VAL A 91 -6.86 -7.62 -8.17
C VAL A 91 -8.12 -8.38 -8.55
N ALA A 92 -8.10 -9.71 -8.36
CA ALA A 92 -9.28 -10.55 -8.37
C ALA A 92 -9.77 -10.78 -6.94
N VAL A 93 -11.09 -10.59 -6.73
CA VAL A 93 -11.70 -10.79 -5.42
C VAL A 93 -12.46 -12.12 -5.38
N THR A 94 -12.60 -12.70 -4.18
CA THR A 94 -13.37 -13.94 -3.94
C THR A 94 -14.79 -13.63 -3.50
N GLU A 95 -15.65 -14.64 -3.50
CA GLU A 95 -16.97 -14.55 -2.88
C GLU A 95 -16.84 -14.20 -1.39
N GLY A 96 -17.69 -13.28 -0.90
CA GLY A 96 -17.69 -12.87 0.51
C GLY A 96 -16.44 -12.10 0.94
N TRP A 97 -15.72 -11.46 0.01
CA TRP A 97 -14.47 -10.75 0.36
C TRP A 97 -14.70 -9.44 1.12
N LEU A 98 -15.81 -8.78 0.89
CA LEU A 98 -16.05 -7.42 1.38
C LEU A 98 -16.70 -7.42 2.76
N GLU A 99 -17.62 -8.35 3.02
CA GLU A 99 -18.43 -8.42 4.22
C GLU A 99 -17.61 -8.50 5.52
N PRO A 100 -16.57 -9.36 5.65
CA PRO A 100 -15.77 -9.43 6.87
C PRO A 100 -15.02 -8.12 7.15
N LEU A 101 -14.66 -7.37 6.12
CA LEU A 101 -13.99 -6.07 6.26
C LEU A 101 -14.92 -5.04 6.86
N ILE A 102 -16.16 -4.98 6.36
CA ILE A 102 -17.18 -4.03 6.82
C ILE A 102 -17.66 -4.39 8.22
N ASP A 103 -17.92 -5.67 8.48
CA ASP A 103 -18.34 -6.17 9.79
C ASP A 103 -17.38 -5.80 10.91
N LEU A 104 -16.07 -5.87 10.64
CA LEU A 104 -15.07 -5.47 11.63
C LEU A 104 -15.06 -3.95 11.83
N LEU A 105 -15.11 -3.18 10.76
CA LEU A 105 -15.16 -1.73 10.85
C LEU A 105 -16.42 -1.29 11.62
N ASP A 106 -17.59 -1.89 11.40
CA ASP A 106 -18.82 -1.58 12.14
C ASP A 106 -18.69 -1.87 13.64
N LYS A 107 -18.03 -2.96 14.00
CA LYS A 107 -17.89 -3.41 15.39
C LYS A 107 -16.82 -2.66 16.17
N GLU A 108 -15.79 -2.15 15.49
CA GLU A 108 -14.63 -1.54 16.14
C GLU A 108 -14.39 -0.10 15.66
N PRO A 109 -15.00 0.92 16.28
CA PRO A 109 -14.89 2.31 15.83
C PRO A 109 -13.47 2.88 15.79
N ASN A 110 -12.55 2.36 16.63
CA ASN A 110 -11.17 2.79 16.67
C ASN A 110 -10.29 2.18 15.53
N VAL A 111 -10.81 1.15 14.85
CA VAL A 111 -10.22 0.60 13.64
C VAL A 111 -10.73 1.41 12.46
N VAL A 112 -9.82 2.10 11.77
CA VAL A 112 -10.20 3.00 10.68
C VAL A 112 -9.87 2.43 9.30
N GLY A 113 -9.00 1.45 9.22
CA GLY A 113 -8.63 0.80 7.97
C GLY A 113 -8.34 -0.69 8.14
N VAL A 114 -8.76 -1.47 7.17
CA VAL A 114 -8.57 -2.92 7.13
C VAL A 114 -8.13 -3.36 5.74
N GLN A 115 -7.40 -4.47 5.67
CA GLN A 115 -7.07 -5.14 4.41
C GLN A 115 -7.44 -6.61 4.46
N PRO A 116 -7.77 -7.23 3.32
CA PRO A 116 -7.87 -8.67 3.18
C PRO A 116 -6.50 -9.35 3.25
N LYS A 117 -6.48 -10.67 3.36
CA LYS A 117 -5.31 -11.49 3.02
C LYS A 117 -5.09 -11.41 1.51
N ILE A 118 -3.87 -11.06 1.09
CA ILE A 118 -3.53 -10.93 -0.32
C ILE A 118 -2.63 -12.09 -0.74
N ARG A 119 -3.12 -12.86 -1.69
CA ARG A 119 -2.43 -13.99 -2.29
C ARG A 119 -1.98 -13.66 -3.71
N SER A 120 -0.95 -14.35 -4.18
CA SER A 120 -0.49 -14.18 -5.55
C SER A 120 -1.51 -14.74 -6.55
N TYR A 121 -1.87 -13.95 -7.56
CA TYR A 121 -2.74 -14.40 -8.63
C TYR A 121 -2.10 -15.52 -9.47
N ARG A 122 -0.78 -15.47 -9.65
CA ARG A 122 -0.02 -16.48 -10.42
C ARG A 122 0.25 -17.76 -9.63
N GLN A 123 0.45 -17.64 -8.33
CA GLN A 123 0.77 -18.76 -7.41
C GLN A 123 -0.20 -18.71 -6.24
N LYS A 124 -1.42 -19.20 -6.43
CA LYS A 124 -2.56 -19.04 -5.51
C LYS A 124 -2.33 -19.60 -4.10
N ASN A 125 -1.34 -20.44 -3.91
CA ASN A 125 -0.93 -20.99 -2.61
C ASN A 125 0.18 -20.21 -1.92
N ARG A 126 0.55 -19.02 -2.44
CA ARG A 126 1.57 -18.15 -1.84
C ARG A 126 0.98 -16.78 -1.54
N PHE A 127 1.55 -16.11 -0.53
CA PHE A 127 1.27 -14.70 -0.31
C PHE A 127 1.74 -13.84 -1.48
N GLU A 128 1.15 -12.67 -1.62
CA GLU A 128 1.59 -11.69 -2.60
C GLU A 128 2.67 -10.79 -1.96
N TYR A 129 3.54 -10.23 -2.80
CA TYR A 129 4.66 -9.40 -2.34
C TYR A 129 4.20 -8.11 -1.65
N ALA A 130 3.20 -7.43 -2.20
CA ALA A 130 2.74 -6.12 -1.72
C ALA A 130 1.55 -6.27 -0.76
N GLY A 131 1.84 -6.43 0.53
CA GLY A 131 0.83 -6.46 1.59
C GLY A 131 0.60 -7.82 2.23
N ALA A 132 0.73 -8.92 1.47
CA ALA A 132 0.61 -10.28 1.99
C ALA A 132 -0.55 -10.44 3.02
N CYS A 133 -0.26 -10.76 4.27
CA CYS A 133 -1.23 -10.84 5.37
C CYS A 133 -1.00 -9.72 6.41
N GLY A 134 -0.88 -8.47 5.94
CA GLY A 134 -0.68 -7.28 6.76
C GLY A 134 0.75 -6.78 6.80
N GLY A 135 0.90 -5.46 6.85
CA GLY A 135 2.15 -4.75 6.76
C GLY A 135 2.71 -4.30 8.11
N PHE A 136 4.02 -4.34 8.22
CA PHE A 136 4.83 -3.93 9.36
C PHE A 136 5.99 -3.05 8.90
N ILE A 137 6.65 -2.39 9.82
CA ILE A 137 7.82 -1.57 9.54
C ILE A 137 8.89 -1.84 10.60
N ASP A 138 10.17 -1.81 10.24
CA ASP A 138 11.22 -1.84 11.24
C ASP A 138 11.55 -0.42 11.76
N TRP A 139 12.37 -0.33 12.79
CA TRP A 139 12.74 0.95 13.39
C TRP A 139 13.51 1.89 12.45
N LEU A 140 14.05 1.37 11.34
CA LEU A 140 14.72 2.14 10.27
C LEU A 140 13.77 2.53 9.15
N GLY A 141 12.49 2.16 9.23
CA GLY A 141 11.51 2.47 8.20
C GLY A 141 11.46 1.49 7.03
N PHE A 142 12.09 0.32 7.12
CA PHE A 142 11.98 -0.72 6.08
C PHE A 142 10.66 -1.49 6.24
N PRO A 143 9.77 -1.46 5.22
CA PRO A 143 8.51 -2.18 5.29
C PRO A 143 8.69 -3.66 5.01
N PHE A 144 7.93 -4.49 5.72
CA PHE A 144 7.81 -5.93 5.52
C PHE A 144 6.39 -6.39 5.83
N CYS A 145 6.06 -7.64 5.55
CA CYS A 145 4.71 -8.14 5.73
C CYS A 145 4.68 -9.48 6.47
N ARG A 146 3.56 -9.78 7.09
CA ARG A 146 3.25 -11.12 7.60
C ARG A 146 3.02 -12.05 6.40
N GLY A 147 4.03 -12.88 6.08
CA GLY A 147 4.10 -13.72 4.88
C GLY A 147 5.15 -13.27 3.85
N ARG A 148 5.88 -12.15 4.10
CA ARG A 148 6.98 -11.71 3.23
C ARG A 148 8.03 -10.89 3.98
N ILE A 149 9.27 -11.31 3.91
CA ILE A 149 10.44 -10.58 4.42
C ILE A 149 11.39 -10.31 3.25
N LEU A 150 11.58 -9.05 2.89
CA LEU A 150 12.33 -8.63 1.69
C LEU A 150 11.87 -9.45 0.46
N ASP A 151 12.77 -10.22 -0.16
CA ASP A 151 12.46 -11.01 -1.36
C ASP A 151 11.91 -12.41 -1.06
N SER A 152 11.87 -12.81 0.22
CA SER A 152 11.34 -14.11 0.63
C SER A 152 9.84 -14.03 0.87
N VAL A 153 9.06 -14.65 -0.01
CA VAL A 153 7.61 -14.77 0.09
C VAL A 153 7.26 -16.17 0.56
N GLU A 154 6.40 -16.29 1.59
CA GLU A 154 6.00 -17.57 2.18
C GLU A 154 4.84 -18.20 1.40
N ALA A 155 4.72 -19.53 1.46
CA ALA A 155 3.50 -20.23 1.11
C ALA A 155 2.44 -19.95 2.18
N ASP A 156 1.19 -19.82 1.77
CA ASP A 156 0.05 -19.71 2.67
C ASP A 156 -0.45 -21.12 3.02
N THR A 157 -0.23 -21.52 4.25
CA THR A 157 -0.66 -22.80 4.83
C THR A 157 -1.64 -22.61 5.97
N GLY A 158 -2.25 -21.44 6.08
CA GLY A 158 -3.14 -21.07 7.19
C GLY A 158 -2.41 -20.51 8.41
N GLN A 159 -1.08 -20.36 8.35
CA GLN A 159 -0.27 -19.91 9.50
C GLN A 159 -0.56 -18.48 9.96
N TYR A 160 -1.33 -17.71 9.19
CA TYR A 160 -1.66 -16.31 9.48
C TYR A 160 -3.15 -16.02 9.35
N ASP A 161 -4.02 -16.97 9.72
CA ASP A 161 -5.48 -16.86 9.62
C ASP A 161 -6.14 -16.16 10.82
N GLU A 162 -5.35 -15.48 11.63
CA GLU A 162 -5.85 -14.67 12.74
C GLU A 162 -5.91 -13.19 12.36
N VAL A 163 -7.00 -12.53 12.77
CA VAL A 163 -7.13 -11.06 12.70
C VAL A 163 -6.04 -10.44 13.55
N MET A 164 -5.30 -9.50 12.98
CA MET A 164 -4.17 -8.87 13.67
C MET A 164 -4.11 -7.38 13.39
N GLU A 165 -3.74 -6.60 14.43
CA GLU A 165 -3.38 -5.20 14.24
C GLU A 165 -2.05 -5.10 13.48
N VAL A 166 -2.02 -4.28 12.44
CA VAL A 166 -0.88 -4.07 11.54
C VAL A 166 -0.38 -2.64 11.62
N PHE A 167 0.83 -2.40 11.13
CA PHE A 167 1.33 -1.04 11.01
C PHE A 167 0.76 -0.33 9.78
N TRP A 168 0.67 -1.02 8.65
CA TRP A 168 0.09 -0.49 7.43
C TRP A 168 -0.73 -1.54 6.69
N ALA A 169 -1.72 -1.07 5.97
CA ALA A 169 -2.53 -1.83 5.04
C ALA A 169 -2.20 -1.40 3.61
N THR A 170 -2.17 -2.36 2.69
CA THR A 170 -1.72 -2.12 1.32
C THR A 170 -2.75 -1.37 0.48
N GLY A 171 -2.31 -0.41 -0.32
CA GLY A 171 -3.15 0.27 -1.31
C GLY A 171 -3.69 -0.65 -2.42
N ALA A 172 -3.24 -1.90 -2.51
CA ALA A 172 -3.79 -2.87 -3.46
C ALA A 172 -5.23 -3.28 -3.12
N ALA A 173 -5.60 -3.32 -1.81
CA ALA A 173 -6.96 -3.60 -1.32
C ALA A 173 -7.13 -3.03 0.09
N LEU A 174 -7.19 -1.71 0.23
CA LEU A 174 -7.40 -1.01 1.50
C LEU A 174 -8.86 -0.60 1.63
N CYS A 175 -9.58 -1.17 2.59
CA CYS A 175 -10.87 -0.67 3.02
C CYS A 175 -10.69 0.27 4.21
N ILE A 176 -11.20 1.51 4.10
CA ILE A 176 -10.95 2.56 5.08
C ILE A 176 -12.20 3.42 5.30
N ARG A 177 -12.38 3.93 6.54
CA ARG A 177 -13.39 4.94 6.83
C ARG A 177 -13.10 6.19 6.01
N ARG A 178 -14.08 6.60 5.21
CA ARG A 178 -13.91 7.74 4.30
C ARG A 178 -13.58 9.04 5.04
N GLN A 179 -14.27 9.30 6.15
CA GLN A 179 -14.08 10.56 6.88
C GLN A 179 -12.65 10.64 7.45
N GLU A 180 -12.16 9.56 8.07
CA GLU A 180 -10.81 9.51 8.65
C GLU A 180 -9.72 9.58 7.59
N TYR A 181 -9.99 9.03 6.38
CA TYR A 181 -9.12 9.22 5.22
C TYR A 181 -9.01 10.70 4.85
N LEU A 182 -10.14 11.41 4.74
CA LEU A 182 -10.18 12.83 4.40
C LEU A 182 -9.57 13.70 5.50
N ASP A 183 -9.88 13.44 6.78
CA ASP A 183 -9.36 14.18 7.94
C ASP A 183 -7.85 13.96 8.16
N ALA A 184 -7.33 12.87 7.63
CA ALA A 184 -5.89 12.64 7.56
C ALA A 184 -5.23 13.36 6.38
N GLY A 185 -6.00 14.00 5.48
CA GLY A 185 -5.51 14.67 4.28
C GLY A 185 -5.25 13.72 3.10
N GLY A 186 -5.86 12.52 3.12
CA GLY A 186 -5.74 11.54 2.04
C GLY A 186 -4.32 11.02 1.84
N LEU A 187 -4.03 10.51 0.66
CA LEU A 187 -2.69 10.12 0.22
C LEU A 187 -1.87 11.35 -0.16
N ASP A 188 -0.59 11.38 0.18
CA ASP A 188 0.29 12.50 -0.17
C ASP A 188 0.67 12.44 -1.66
N GLU A 189 0.15 13.38 -2.45
CA GLU A 189 0.35 13.43 -3.90
C GLU A 189 1.82 13.62 -4.31
N THR A 190 2.68 14.16 -3.42
CA THR A 190 4.11 14.30 -3.68
C THR A 190 4.78 12.94 -3.87
N PHE A 191 4.22 11.88 -3.29
CA PHE A 191 4.74 10.53 -3.44
C PHE A 191 4.51 9.97 -4.84
N PHE A 192 3.45 10.37 -5.51
CA PHE A 192 3.01 9.89 -6.82
C PHE A 192 2.63 8.41 -6.82
N ALA A 193 3.52 7.52 -6.39
CA ALA A 193 3.31 6.08 -6.18
C ALA A 193 4.38 5.53 -5.24
N HIS A 194 4.06 4.48 -4.49
CA HIS A 194 4.84 3.77 -3.48
C HIS A 194 5.05 4.55 -2.19
N MET A 195 4.78 3.91 -1.06
CA MET A 195 4.86 4.40 0.33
C MET A 195 3.76 5.41 0.73
N GLU A 196 2.90 5.87 -0.17
CA GLU A 196 1.81 6.80 0.14
C GLU A 196 0.78 6.19 1.10
N GLU A 197 0.48 4.91 0.91
CA GLU A 197 -0.42 4.17 1.79
C GLU A 197 0.21 3.92 3.17
N ILE A 198 1.52 3.65 3.22
CA ILE A 198 2.24 3.47 4.49
C ILE A 198 2.32 4.80 5.24
N ASP A 199 2.55 5.90 4.53
CA ASP A 199 2.53 7.25 5.10
C ASP A 199 1.15 7.60 5.68
N LEU A 200 0.07 7.33 4.95
CA LEU A 200 -1.30 7.52 5.44
C LEU A 200 -1.55 6.70 6.70
N CYS A 201 -1.22 5.40 6.66
CA CYS A 201 -1.37 4.51 7.81
C CYS A 201 -0.59 5.02 9.03
N TRP A 202 0.63 5.50 8.85
CA TRP A 202 1.42 6.06 9.95
C TRP A 202 0.79 7.33 10.53
N ARG A 203 0.30 8.25 9.67
CA ARG A 203 -0.42 9.45 10.14
C ARG A 203 -1.67 9.11 10.95
N LEU A 204 -2.42 8.10 10.53
CA LEU A 204 -3.59 7.60 11.27
C LEU A 204 -3.18 6.99 12.62
N LYS A 205 -2.12 6.17 12.66
CA LYS A 205 -1.60 5.61 13.91
C LYS A 205 -1.07 6.69 14.86
N ASN A 206 -0.45 7.74 14.35
CA ASN A 206 -0.03 8.89 15.17
C ASN A 206 -1.22 9.64 15.80
N LYS A 207 -2.40 9.55 15.21
CA LYS A 207 -3.67 10.04 15.78
C LYS A 207 -4.33 9.05 16.76
N GLY A 208 -3.76 7.85 16.97
CA GLY A 208 -4.27 6.84 17.91
C GLY A 208 -5.19 5.79 17.28
N TYR A 209 -5.40 5.83 15.97
CA TYR A 209 -6.21 4.85 15.25
C TYR A 209 -5.50 3.52 15.04
N GLN A 210 -6.27 2.48 14.78
CA GLN A 210 -5.79 1.13 14.49
C GLN A 210 -6.08 0.74 13.05
N LEU A 211 -5.20 -0.13 12.52
CA LEU A 211 -5.38 -0.81 11.24
C LEU A 211 -5.27 -2.31 11.47
N LYS A 212 -6.07 -3.11 10.75
CA LYS A 212 -6.07 -4.57 10.90
C LYS A 212 -6.05 -5.29 9.57
N VAL A 213 -5.55 -6.52 9.59
CA VAL A 213 -5.72 -7.48 8.48
C VAL A 213 -6.80 -8.48 8.89
N ILE A 214 -7.66 -8.81 7.92
CA ILE A 214 -8.80 -9.72 8.08
C ILE A 214 -8.60 -10.92 7.16
N PRO A 215 -8.02 -12.05 7.65
CA PRO A 215 -7.68 -13.18 6.80
C PRO A 215 -8.88 -13.95 6.23
N ASP A 216 -10.06 -13.82 6.82
CA ASP A 216 -11.31 -14.39 6.30
C ASP A 216 -11.72 -13.74 4.96
N SER A 217 -11.28 -12.53 4.72
CA SER A 217 -11.36 -11.88 3.42
C SER A 217 -10.11 -12.19 2.62
N VAL A 218 -10.26 -12.75 1.41
CA VAL A 218 -9.15 -13.16 0.54
C VAL A 218 -9.28 -12.50 -0.82
N VAL A 219 -8.16 -11.95 -1.32
CA VAL A 219 -8.06 -11.46 -2.70
C VAL A 219 -6.77 -11.95 -3.34
N PHE A 220 -6.75 -11.99 -4.67
CA PHE A 220 -5.59 -12.39 -5.47
C PHE A 220 -5.08 -11.20 -6.27
N HIS A 221 -3.82 -10.85 -6.09
CA HIS A 221 -3.19 -9.74 -6.77
C HIS A 221 -2.13 -10.23 -7.76
N LEU A 222 -2.18 -9.70 -8.99
CA LEU A 222 -1.21 -10.07 -10.04
C LEU A 222 0.18 -9.53 -9.72
N GLY A 223 0.22 -8.30 -9.24
CA GLY A 223 1.45 -7.61 -8.88
C GLY A 223 2.38 -7.28 -10.05
N GLY A 224 3.10 -6.17 -9.97
CA GLY A 224 4.08 -5.79 -10.98
C GLY A 224 3.50 -5.28 -12.31
N GLY A 225 2.18 -5.06 -12.37
CA GLY A 225 1.51 -4.63 -13.60
C GLY A 225 1.95 -3.26 -14.12
N SER A 226 2.41 -2.36 -13.25
CA SER A 226 2.79 -1.00 -13.65
C SER A 226 4.30 -0.79 -13.87
N LEU A 227 5.16 -1.40 -13.06
CA LEU A 227 6.64 -1.29 -13.18
C LEU A 227 7.33 -2.56 -12.65
N PRO A 228 8.32 -3.13 -13.37
CA PRO A 228 9.15 -4.22 -12.88
C PRO A 228 9.83 -3.88 -11.55
N MET A 229 10.07 -4.92 -10.72
CA MET A 229 10.65 -4.76 -9.37
C MET A 229 11.98 -3.97 -9.38
N ASN A 230 12.87 -4.25 -10.33
CA ASN A 230 14.21 -3.67 -10.42
C ASN A 230 14.29 -2.42 -11.32
N HIS A 231 13.15 -1.78 -11.64
CA HIS A 231 13.17 -0.59 -12.49
C HIS A 231 13.74 0.61 -11.72
N PRO A 232 14.75 1.36 -12.27
CA PRO A 232 15.42 2.46 -11.56
C PRO A 232 14.46 3.55 -11.06
N ARG A 233 13.37 3.85 -11.79
CA ARG A 233 12.34 4.80 -11.36
C ARG A 233 11.60 4.31 -10.12
N LYS A 234 11.28 3.02 -10.04
CA LYS A 234 10.62 2.42 -8.87
C LYS A 234 11.53 2.50 -7.65
N LEU A 235 12.81 2.18 -7.83
CA LEU A 235 13.83 2.28 -6.79
C LEU A 235 13.97 3.72 -6.29
N PHE A 236 14.09 4.70 -7.21
CA PHE A 236 14.12 6.13 -6.86
C PHE A 236 12.92 6.55 -6.01
N LEU A 237 11.69 6.19 -6.42
CA LEU A 237 10.48 6.52 -5.67
C LEU A 237 10.48 5.87 -4.28
N ASN A 238 10.84 4.60 -4.19
CA ASN A 238 10.90 3.89 -2.91
C ASN A 238 11.86 4.56 -1.92
N TYR A 239 13.08 4.91 -2.33
CA TYR A 239 14.05 5.59 -1.46
C TYR A 239 13.58 7.00 -1.08
N ARG A 240 13.19 7.82 -2.05
CA ARG A 240 12.75 9.20 -1.82
C ARG A 240 11.54 9.25 -0.89
N ASN A 241 10.53 8.45 -1.21
CA ASN A 241 9.27 8.45 -0.48
C ASN A 241 9.42 7.88 0.93
N ASN A 242 10.26 6.85 1.10
CA ASN A 242 10.56 6.32 2.42
C ASN A 242 11.27 7.36 3.31
N LEU A 243 12.22 8.13 2.77
CA LEU A 243 12.87 9.22 3.51
C LEU A 243 11.87 10.34 3.87
N LEU A 244 10.97 10.71 2.95
CA LEU A 244 9.92 11.69 3.23
C LEU A 244 8.94 11.18 4.29
N MET A 245 8.50 9.93 4.19
CA MET A 245 7.62 9.28 5.17
C MET A 245 8.25 9.27 6.57
N LEU A 246 9.52 8.87 6.68
CA LEU A 246 10.27 8.93 7.94
C LEU A 246 10.35 10.36 8.50
N TYR A 247 10.66 11.34 7.64
CA TYR A 247 10.77 12.73 8.06
C TYR A 247 9.46 13.29 8.60
N LYS A 248 8.35 12.98 7.93
CA LYS A 248 7.01 13.43 8.30
C LYS A 248 6.54 12.83 9.63
N ASN A 249 6.70 11.52 9.79
CA ASN A 249 5.97 10.76 10.80
C ASN A 249 6.81 10.35 12.02
N LEU A 250 8.14 10.33 11.89
CA LEU A 250 9.02 9.95 13.00
C LEU A 250 9.20 11.11 13.98
N GLY A 251 8.97 10.86 15.25
CA GLY A 251 9.15 11.85 16.29
C GLY A 251 10.59 12.39 16.39
N SER A 252 10.73 13.62 16.85
CA SER A 252 12.00 14.37 16.84
C SER A 252 13.13 13.67 17.57
N GLY A 253 12.84 12.96 18.68
CA GLY A 253 13.86 12.31 19.52
C GLY A 253 14.59 11.14 18.86
N HIS A 254 13.98 10.50 17.86
CA HIS A 254 14.57 9.34 17.16
C HIS A 254 15.12 9.69 15.78
N ARG A 255 14.75 10.85 15.25
CA ARG A 255 14.97 11.21 13.83
C ARG A 255 16.45 11.23 13.46
N LEU A 256 17.31 11.91 14.24
CA LEU A 256 18.74 12.00 13.94
C LEU A 256 19.37 10.60 13.87
N LYS A 257 19.13 9.77 14.90
CA LYS A 257 19.67 8.40 14.95
C LYS A 257 19.21 7.55 13.76
N VAL A 258 17.91 7.56 13.47
CA VAL A 258 17.35 6.78 12.38
C VAL A 258 17.92 7.22 11.03
N PHE A 259 17.96 8.52 10.74
CA PHE A 259 18.50 9.03 9.48
C PHE A 259 19.99 8.78 9.32
N THR A 260 20.79 8.87 10.39
CA THR A 260 22.23 8.54 10.33
C THR A 260 22.43 7.07 9.97
N VAL A 261 21.77 6.15 10.69
CA VAL A 261 21.91 4.72 10.41
C VAL A 261 21.34 4.37 9.03
N ARG A 262 20.19 4.94 8.67
CA ARG A 262 19.58 4.74 7.36
C ARG A 262 20.48 5.19 6.21
N PHE A 263 21.13 6.34 6.34
CA PHE A 263 22.09 6.83 5.35
C PHE A 263 23.22 5.83 5.11
N LEU A 264 23.77 5.22 6.18
CA LEU A 264 24.82 4.20 6.04
C LEU A 264 24.34 2.95 5.31
N PHE A 265 23.11 2.50 5.60
CA PHE A 265 22.50 1.36 4.89
C PHE A 265 22.26 1.67 3.41
N ASP A 266 21.76 2.86 3.10
CA ASP A 266 21.46 3.28 1.74
C ASP A 266 22.75 3.50 0.94
N LEU A 267 23.81 4.01 1.58
CA LEU A 267 25.15 4.11 0.98
C LEU A 267 25.74 2.73 0.66
N LEU A 268 25.61 1.78 1.60
CA LEU A 268 26.03 0.39 1.37
C LEU A 268 25.25 -0.23 0.20
N ALA A 269 23.94 -0.02 0.14
CA ALA A 269 23.12 -0.52 -0.96
C ALA A 269 23.55 0.08 -2.32
N ALA A 270 23.82 1.40 -2.37
CA ALA A 270 24.32 2.06 -3.56
C ALA A 270 25.69 1.48 -4.00
N PHE A 271 26.58 1.23 -3.04
CA PHE A 271 27.87 0.60 -3.30
C PHE A 271 27.73 -0.82 -3.87
N LEU A 272 26.82 -1.62 -3.28
CA LEU A 272 26.55 -2.97 -3.80
C LEU A 272 25.95 -2.96 -5.21
N PHE A 273 25.11 -1.96 -5.56
CA PHE A 273 24.65 -1.76 -6.94
C PHE A 273 25.83 -1.46 -7.88
N LEU A 274 26.78 -0.61 -7.46
CA LEU A 274 27.97 -0.33 -8.28
C LEU A 274 28.82 -1.60 -8.52
N LEU A 275 29.05 -2.41 -7.48
CA LEU A 275 29.77 -3.68 -7.61
C LEU A 275 29.10 -4.68 -8.55
N LYS A 276 27.76 -4.63 -8.67
CA LYS A 276 26.99 -5.46 -9.60
C LYS A 276 26.89 -4.88 -11.02
N GLY A 277 27.48 -3.70 -11.28
CA GLY A 277 27.34 -2.99 -12.55
C GLY A 277 25.98 -2.31 -12.77
N GLU A 278 25.16 -2.23 -11.72
CA GLU A 278 23.82 -1.63 -11.76
C GLU A 278 23.87 -0.11 -11.52
N PHE A 279 24.62 0.61 -12.37
CA PHE A 279 24.89 2.05 -12.22
C PHE A 279 23.61 2.91 -12.15
N ALA A 280 22.57 2.54 -12.93
CA ALA A 280 21.30 3.24 -12.93
C ALA A 280 20.58 3.16 -11.54
N ASN A 281 20.70 2.01 -10.84
CA ASN A 281 20.16 1.80 -9.52
C ASN A 281 20.93 2.60 -8.47
N ALA A 282 22.27 2.58 -8.50
CA ALA A 282 23.10 3.40 -7.62
C ALA A 282 22.79 4.91 -7.79
N ARG A 283 22.67 5.37 -9.04
CA ARG A 283 22.28 6.75 -9.35
C ARG A 283 20.88 7.08 -8.80
N SER A 284 19.96 6.12 -8.80
CA SER A 284 18.60 6.32 -8.26
C SER A 284 18.60 6.57 -6.77
N VAL A 285 19.44 5.87 -6.00
CA VAL A 285 19.61 6.13 -4.55
C VAL A 285 20.11 7.54 -4.32
N TYR A 286 21.17 7.96 -5.02
CA TYR A 286 21.72 9.31 -4.91
C TYR A 286 20.69 10.40 -5.25
N ARG A 287 19.99 10.26 -6.38
CA ARG A 287 18.92 11.19 -6.79
C ARG A 287 17.77 11.25 -5.79
N ALA A 288 17.45 10.15 -5.12
CA ALA A 288 16.42 10.11 -4.10
C ALA A 288 16.76 11.01 -2.91
N TYR A 289 18.01 11.01 -2.46
CA TYR A 289 18.46 11.91 -1.40
C TYR A 289 18.40 13.38 -1.82
N ILE A 290 18.88 13.72 -3.04
CA ILE A 290 18.77 15.11 -3.55
C ILE A 290 17.30 15.55 -3.56
N ALA A 291 16.40 14.72 -4.11
CA ALA A 291 14.99 15.05 -4.19
C ALA A 291 14.34 15.14 -2.80
N TYR A 292 14.72 14.27 -1.85
CA TYR A 292 14.28 14.37 -0.46
C TYR A 292 14.68 15.71 0.16
N TYR A 293 15.94 16.13 0.03
CA TYR A 293 16.40 17.42 0.56
C TYR A 293 15.69 18.62 -0.05
N GLY A 294 15.35 18.57 -1.33
CA GLY A 294 14.58 19.59 -2.02
C GLY A 294 13.10 19.63 -1.62
N LEU A 295 12.54 18.51 -1.17
CA LEU A 295 11.11 18.40 -0.85
C LEU A 295 10.79 18.49 0.64
N LYS A 296 11.72 18.15 1.54
CA LYS A 296 11.46 18.08 2.99
C LYS A 296 10.95 19.37 3.60
N SER A 297 11.33 20.52 3.04
CA SER A 297 10.88 21.84 3.51
C SER A 297 9.38 22.09 3.34
N LYS A 298 8.70 21.29 2.50
CA LYS A 298 7.24 21.33 2.34
C LYS A 298 6.47 20.73 3.52
N TYR A 299 7.16 20.03 4.42
CA TYR A 299 6.53 19.29 5.51
C TYR A 299 6.88 19.86 6.87
N VAL A 300 5.88 19.86 7.74
CA VAL A 300 6.08 20.04 9.19
C VAL A 300 6.25 18.65 9.81
N PRO A 301 7.44 18.29 10.29
CA PRO A 301 7.67 16.97 10.80
C PRO A 301 7.00 16.75 12.17
N GLU A 302 6.55 15.50 12.42
CA GLU A 302 5.99 15.11 13.71
C GLU A 302 6.98 15.42 14.86
N ARG A 303 6.49 16.01 15.94
CA ARG A 303 7.32 16.37 17.10
C ARG A 303 7.21 15.35 18.23
N LYS A 304 6.06 14.70 18.36
CA LYS A 304 5.78 13.72 19.40
C LYS A 304 6.38 12.35 19.04
N ASN A 305 6.91 11.65 20.03
CA ASN A 305 7.29 10.26 19.88
C ASN A 305 6.08 9.39 20.18
N VAL A 306 5.29 9.07 19.16
CA VAL A 306 4.17 8.16 19.31
C VAL A 306 4.68 6.72 19.16
N VAL A 307 4.38 5.89 20.15
CA VAL A 307 4.68 4.45 20.07
C VAL A 307 3.55 3.78 19.29
N CYS A 308 3.86 3.35 18.06
CA CYS A 308 2.91 2.65 17.22
C CYS A 308 3.11 1.14 17.32
N LYS A 309 2.02 0.37 17.47
CA LYS A 309 2.06 -1.09 17.31
C LYS A 309 2.43 -1.46 15.87
N GLY A 310 3.13 -2.59 15.69
CA GLY A 310 3.58 -3.06 14.38
C GLY A 310 4.94 -2.52 13.95
N VAL A 311 5.65 -1.80 14.83
CA VAL A 311 7.05 -1.41 14.62
C VAL A 311 7.97 -2.48 15.19
N TYR A 312 8.79 -3.08 14.32
CA TYR A 312 9.81 -4.05 14.75
C TYR A 312 11.06 -3.33 15.26
N GLY A 313 11.40 -3.54 16.54
CA GLY A 313 12.49 -2.84 17.23
C GLY A 313 13.91 -3.21 16.76
N LYS A 314 14.07 -4.17 15.83
CA LYS A 314 15.35 -4.58 15.24
C LYS A 314 15.34 -4.29 13.74
N SER A 315 16.52 -4.34 13.08
CA SER A 315 16.59 -4.19 11.62
C SER A 315 16.18 -5.47 10.92
N ILE A 316 15.18 -5.37 10.03
CA ILE A 316 14.76 -6.48 9.18
C ILE A 316 15.86 -6.86 8.17
N VAL A 317 16.63 -5.89 7.69
CA VAL A 317 17.74 -6.08 6.75
C VAL A 317 18.85 -6.90 7.39
N ILE A 318 19.28 -6.51 8.60
CA ILE A 318 20.28 -7.29 9.36
C ILE A 318 19.75 -8.68 9.68
N GLY A 319 18.49 -8.77 10.13
CA GLY A 319 17.84 -10.05 10.41
C GLY A 319 17.87 -11.00 9.22
N TYR A 320 17.57 -10.50 8.04
CA TYR A 320 17.51 -11.26 6.81
C TYR A 320 18.90 -11.71 6.31
N PHE A 321 19.84 -10.77 6.15
CA PHE A 321 21.13 -11.05 5.51
C PHE A 321 22.16 -11.70 6.45
N LEU A 322 22.19 -11.29 7.73
CA LEU A 322 23.19 -11.82 8.68
C LEU A 322 22.67 -12.98 9.55
N PHE A 323 21.37 -13.01 9.86
CA PHE A 323 20.79 -14.01 10.75
C PHE A 323 19.82 -14.98 10.07
N GLY A 324 19.68 -14.92 8.73
CA GLY A 324 18.87 -15.85 7.95
C GLY A 324 17.37 -15.82 8.25
N LYS A 325 16.84 -14.74 8.85
CA LYS A 325 15.43 -14.60 9.21
C LYS A 325 14.62 -14.28 7.96
N LYS A 326 14.08 -15.30 7.32
CA LYS A 326 13.38 -15.20 6.04
C LYS A 326 11.86 -15.31 6.16
N LYS A 327 11.34 -15.73 7.30
CA LYS A 327 9.91 -15.86 7.58
C LYS A 327 9.49 -14.87 8.65
N PHE A 328 8.23 -14.46 8.59
CA PHE A 328 7.66 -13.57 9.61
C PHE A 328 7.68 -14.22 11.01
N SER A 329 7.46 -15.53 11.09
CA SER A 329 7.54 -16.30 12.34
C SER A 329 8.94 -16.30 12.97
N ASP A 330 10.02 -16.03 12.19
CA ASP A 330 11.38 -15.89 12.73
C ASP A 330 11.57 -14.58 13.52
N LEU A 331 10.62 -13.64 13.37
CA LEU A 331 10.63 -12.35 14.03
C LEU A 331 9.78 -12.45 15.29
N ARG A 332 10.37 -12.37 16.44
CA ARG A 332 9.61 -12.26 17.69
C ARG A 332 9.10 -10.81 17.80
N LEU A 333 7.98 -10.54 17.16
CA LEU A 333 7.22 -9.29 17.35
C LEU A 333 6.55 -9.36 18.72
N LYS A 334 6.80 -8.36 19.57
CA LYS A 334 6.13 -8.21 20.87
C LYS A 334 4.84 -7.41 20.67
#